data_22fd2d46a9d6f2b4bd3897921d47adbd
#
_entry.id   22fd2d46a9d6f2b4bd3897921d47adbd
#
_cell.length_a   1.000
_cell.length_b   1.000
_cell.length_c   1.000
_cell.angle_alpha   90.00
_cell.angle_beta   90.00
_cell.angle_gamma   90.00
#
_symmetry.space_group_name_H-M   'P 1'
#
loop_
_entity.id
_entity.type
_entity.pdbx_description
1 polymer ?
#
loop_
_entity_poly.entity_id
_entity_poly.type
_entity_poly.pdbx_seq_one_letter_code
_entity_poly.pdbx_strand_id
1 'polypeptide(L)'
;MFEYYAKVLKIVDGDTIDVMVDLGMGVHRKERLRFSRINAWETRGEHKEKGKLAKARVAELIPVGEKIIIKTEKDKRGKFGRYLAEIIILDAGQTNLNDLLLNEGHAVLYNK
;
A
#
# COMPACT_ATOMS: atom_id res chain seq x y z
N MET A 1 -5.36 15.54 -2.08
CA MET A 1 -4.44 14.40 -2.08
C MET A 1 -3.01 14.91 -2.12
N PHE A 2 -2.17 14.38 -1.27
CA PHE A 2 -0.79 14.83 -1.14
C PHE A 2 0.16 13.74 -1.59
N GLU A 3 1.28 14.13 -2.21
CA GLU A 3 2.29 13.18 -2.67
C GLU A 3 3.55 13.31 -1.84
N TYR A 4 4.12 12.16 -1.50
CA TYR A 4 5.36 12.10 -0.74
C TYR A 4 6.22 10.95 -1.26
N TYR A 5 7.53 11.07 -1.09
CA TYR A 5 8.38 9.89 -1.13
C TYR A 5 8.28 9.17 0.19
N ALA A 6 8.42 7.86 0.15
CA ALA A 6 8.39 7.05 1.36
C ALA A 6 9.27 5.82 1.17
N LYS A 7 9.71 5.25 2.29
CA LYS A 7 10.48 4.01 2.29
C LYS A 7 9.63 2.93 2.93
N VAL A 8 9.54 1.77 2.31
CA VAL A 8 8.76 0.65 2.86
C VAL A 8 9.47 0.09 4.08
N LEU A 9 8.75 0.00 5.20
CA LEU A 9 9.27 -0.56 6.45
C LEU A 9 8.78 -1.97 6.69
N LYS A 10 7.52 -2.25 6.33
CA LYS A 10 6.91 -3.55 6.61
C LYS A 10 5.72 -3.77 5.69
N ILE A 11 5.60 -4.98 5.17
CA ILE A 11 4.41 -5.40 4.44
C ILE A 11 3.50 -6.08 5.45
N VAL A 12 2.35 -5.48 5.73
CA VAL A 12 1.42 -6.00 6.73
C VAL A 12 0.46 -7.00 6.09
N ASP A 13 -0.16 -6.58 4.99
CA ASP A 13 -1.08 -7.39 4.19
C ASP A 13 -0.95 -6.97 2.73
N GLY A 14 -1.71 -7.61 1.87
CA GLY A 14 -1.72 -7.25 0.44
C GLY A 14 -2.26 -5.86 0.15
N ASP A 15 -2.82 -5.18 1.15
CA ASP A 15 -3.35 -3.83 0.98
C ASP A 15 -2.97 -2.88 2.12
N THR A 16 -1.97 -3.26 2.92
CA THR A 16 -1.56 -2.45 4.08
C THR A 16 -0.05 -2.56 4.26
N ILE A 17 0.61 -1.41 4.36
CA ILE A 17 2.06 -1.36 4.59
C ILE A 17 2.39 -0.29 5.62
N ASP A 18 3.53 -0.47 6.28
CA ASP A 18 4.12 0.56 7.12
C ASP A 18 5.25 1.22 6.34
N VAL A 19 5.32 2.53 6.40
CA VAL A 19 6.31 3.30 5.66
C VAL A 19 6.92 4.38 6.55
N MET A 20 8.10 4.84 6.14
CA MET A 20 8.68 6.07 6.66
C MET A 20 8.48 7.14 5.61
N VAL A 21 7.63 8.10 5.89
CA VAL A 21 7.28 9.17 4.95
C VAL A 21 8.32 10.29 5.04
N ASP A 22 8.80 10.73 3.89
CA ASP A 22 9.71 11.87 3.78
C ASP A 22 8.87 13.14 3.66
N LEU A 23 8.88 13.95 4.71
CA LEU A 23 8.13 15.20 4.74
C LEU A 23 8.96 16.39 4.30
N GLY A 24 10.20 16.13 3.88
CA GLY A 24 11.11 17.20 3.48
C GLY A 24 11.81 17.80 4.69
N MET A 25 12.85 18.58 4.40
CA MET A 25 13.60 19.33 5.42
C MET A 25 14.16 18.43 6.52
N GLY A 26 14.47 17.18 6.19
CA GLY A 26 15.00 16.23 7.16
C GLY A 26 13.97 15.65 8.12
N VAL A 27 12.69 15.92 7.89
CA VAL A 27 11.61 15.43 8.76
C VAL A 27 11.02 14.15 8.17
N HIS A 28 10.94 13.12 9.00
CA HIS A 28 10.38 11.83 8.59
C HIS A 28 9.32 11.41 9.59
N ARG A 29 8.31 10.68 9.10
CA ARG A 29 7.23 10.22 9.96
C ARG A 29 6.83 8.81 9.58
N LYS A 30 6.71 7.95 10.57
CA LYS A 30 6.24 6.57 10.35
C LYS A 30 4.73 6.56 10.27
N GLU A 31 4.19 5.89 9.22
CA GLU A 31 2.75 5.79 9.03
C GLU A 31 2.38 4.39 8.54
N ARG A 32 1.18 3.97 8.91
CA ARG A 32 0.56 2.77 8.34
C ARG A 32 -0.44 3.23 7.28
N LEU A 33 -0.29 2.70 6.07
CA LEU A 33 -1.13 3.07 4.94
C LEU A 33 -2.01 1.91 4.53
N ARG A 34 -3.28 2.21 4.26
CA ARG A 34 -4.22 1.29 3.64
C ARG A 34 -4.30 1.66 2.16
N PHE A 35 -4.18 0.68 1.28
CA PHE A 35 -4.26 0.97 -0.16
C PHE A 35 -5.69 1.40 -0.49
N SER A 36 -5.83 2.54 -1.19
CA SER A 36 -7.14 3.07 -1.53
C SER A 36 -7.77 2.27 -2.67
N ARG A 37 -9.10 2.26 -2.69
CA ARG A 37 -9.95 1.68 -3.73
C ARG A 37 -9.97 0.16 -3.81
N ILE A 38 -9.12 -0.54 -3.07
CA ILE A 38 -9.04 -2.00 -3.18
C ILE A 38 -9.12 -2.67 -1.82
N ASN A 39 -9.55 -3.92 -1.85
CA ASN A 39 -9.43 -4.86 -0.75
C ASN A 39 -8.66 -6.07 -1.25
N ALA A 40 -7.49 -6.33 -0.68
CA ALA A 40 -6.75 -7.54 -0.99
C ALA A 40 -7.39 -8.72 -0.28
N TRP A 41 -7.16 -9.91 -0.80
CA TRP A 41 -7.58 -11.12 -0.13
C TRP A 41 -6.88 -11.20 1.22
N GLU A 42 -7.62 -11.66 2.23
CA GLU A 42 -7.09 -11.73 3.60
C GLU A 42 -6.17 -12.92 3.75
N THR A 43 -5.16 -12.77 4.61
CA THR A 43 -4.21 -13.86 4.89
C THR A 43 -4.76 -14.87 5.88
N ARG A 44 -6.02 -14.73 6.29
CA ARG A 44 -6.70 -15.61 7.22
C ARG A 44 -8.03 -16.05 6.63
N GLY A 45 -8.56 -17.16 7.15
CA GLY A 45 -9.88 -17.62 6.79
C GLY A 45 -9.92 -18.37 5.48
N GLU A 46 -11.06 -18.26 4.83
CA GLU A 46 -11.41 -19.07 3.65
C GLU A 46 -10.46 -18.82 2.47
N HIS A 47 -9.99 -17.59 2.30
CA HIS A 47 -9.17 -17.20 1.16
C HIS A 47 -7.71 -16.95 1.55
N LYS A 48 -7.25 -17.62 2.62
CA LYS A 48 -5.91 -17.33 3.15
C LYS A 48 -4.79 -17.55 2.13
N GLU A 49 -4.93 -18.52 1.23
CA GLU A 49 -3.90 -18.76 0.23
C GLU A 49 -3.82 -17.61 -0.76
N LYS A 50 -4.97 -17.10 -1.18
CA LYS A 50 -5.01 -15.92 -2.05
C LYS A 50 -4.43 -14.70 -1.33
N GLY A 51 -4.70 -14.57 -0.04
CA GLY A 51 -4.17 -13.47 0.76
C GLY A 51 -2.66 -13.53 0.87
N LYS A 52 -2.12 -14.73 1.09
CA LYS A 52 -0.67 -14.91 1.16
C LYS A 52 0.00 -14.58 -0.17
N LEU A 53 -0.64 -14.97 -1.28
CA LEU A 53 -0.11 -14.64 -2.61
C LEU A 53 -0.12 -13.13 -2.85
N ALA A 54 -1.20 -12.45 -2.45
CA ALA A 54 -1.30 -11.00 -2.60
C ALA A 54 -0.21 -10.30 -1.78
N LYS A 55 -0.02 -10.72 -0.53
CA LYS A 55 1.00 -10.15 0.33
C LYS A 55 2.41 -10.39 -0.24
N ALA A 56 2.66 -11.61 -0.73
CA ALA A 56 3.94 -11.95 -1.33
C ALA A 56 4.22 -11.12 -2.58
N ARG A 57 3.18 -10.86 -3.37
CA ARG A 57 3.33 -10.04 -4.58
C ARG A 57 3.72 -8.62 -4.23
N VAL A 58 3.09 -8.05 -3.20
CA VAL A 58 3.45 -6.70 -2.72
C VAL A 58 4.90 -6.68 -2.26
N ALA A 59 5.30 -7.67 -1.48
CA ALA A 59 6.68 -7.77 -0.98
C ALA A 59 7.69 -7.92 -2.11
N GLU A 60 7.30 -8.58 -3.19
CA GLU A 60 8.16 -8.75 -4.36
C GLU A 60 8.35 -7.41 -5.10
N LEU A 61 7.27 -6.65 -5.25
CA LEU A 61 7.28 -5.41 -6.04
C LEU A 61 7.83 -4.23 -5.27
N ILE A 62 7.57 -4.15 -3.97
CA ILE A 62 8.05 -3.07 -3.11
C ILE A 62 8.64 -3.67 -1.82
N PRO A 63 9.79 -4.33 -1.91
CA PRO A 63 10.37 -4.96 -0.72
C PRO A 63 10.73 -3.94 0.35
N VAL A 64 10.91 -4.42 1.58
CA VAL A 64 11.34 -3.57 2.68
C VAL A 64 12.60 -2.81 2.27
N GLY A 65 12.62 -1.51 2.52
CA GLY A 65 13.71 -0.64 2.14
C GLY A 65 13.52 0.06 0.80
N GLU A 66 12.53 -0.37 0.02
CA GLU A 66 12.27 0.22 -1.29
C GLU A 66 11.69 1.62 -1.15
N LYS A 67 12.14 2.52 -2.03
CA LYS A 67 11.61 3.88 -2.12
C LYS A 67 10.43 3.89 -3.08
N ILE A 68 9.34 4.51 -2.66
CA ILE A 68 8.10 4.59 -3.45
C ILE A 68 7.57 6.01 -3.37
N ILE A 69 6.59 6.32 -4.23
CA ILE A 69 5.78 7.53 -4.09
C ILE A 69 4.43 7.09 -3.55
N ILE A 70 3.91 7.85 -2.60
CA ILE A 70 2.58 7.63 -2.05
C ILE A 70 1.74 8.87 -2.30
N LYS A 71 0.48 8.66 -2.71
CA LYS A 71 -0.50 9.73 -2.87
C LYS A 71 -1.57 9.48 -1.83
N THR A 72 -1.61 10.34 -0.83
CA THR A 72 -2.38 10.05 0.39
C THR A 72 -3.61 10.91 0.52
N GLU A 73 -4.62 10.34 1.17
CA GLU A 73 -5.75 11.09 1.69
C GLU A 73 -6.12 10.48 3.03
N LYS A 74 -6.69 11.29 3.91
CA LYS A 74 -7.06 10.80 5.23
C LYS A 74 -8.26 9.87 5.11
N ASP A 75 -8.18 8.72 5.77
CA ASP A 75 -9.28 7.77 5.83
C ASP A 75 -10.31 8.28 6.83
N LYS A 76 -11.36 8.89 6.32
CA LYS A 76 -12.38 9.50 7.17
C LYS A 76 -13.19 8.48 7.95
N ARG A 77 -13.09 7.21 7.56
CA ARG A 77 -13.79 6.13 8.26
C ARG A 77 -12.85 5.27 9.06
N GLY A 78 -11.57 5.58 8.99
CA GLY A 78 -10.54 4.82 9.69
C GLY A 78 -10.61 5.09 11.17
N LYS A 79 -10.71 4.03 11.95
CA LYS A 79 -10.79 4.13 13.40
C LYS A 79 -9.42 4.35 14.04
N PHE A 80 -8.36 4.18 13.27
CA PHE A 80 -7.01 4.13 13.79
C PHE A 80 -6.11 5.21 13.24
N GLY A 81 -6.69 6.25 12.64
CA GLY A 81 -5.94 7.39 12.15
C GLY A 81 -5.02 7.07 10.98
N ARG A 82 -5.23 5.95 10.31
CA ARG A 82 -4.42 5.61 9.15
C ARG A 82 -4.86 6.41 7.93
N TYR A 83 -4.00 6.41 6.92
CA TYR A 83 -4.27 7.10 5.65
C TYR A 83 -4.53 6.08 4.56
N LEU A 84 -5.37 6.49 3.60
CA LEU A 84 -5.55 5.77 2.35
C LEU A 84 -4.50 6.27 1.37
N ALA A 85 -3.94 5.38 0.57
CA ALA A 85 -2.88 5.76 -0.35
C ALA A 85 -2.94 5.01 -1.66
N GLU A 86 -2.60 5.72 -2.75
CA GLU A 86 -2.20 5.12 -4.01
C GLU A 86 -0.69 4.94 -3.94
N ILE A 87 -0.22 3.77 -4.28
CA ILE A 87 1.20 3.44 -4.21
C ILE A 87 1.79 3.43 -5.61
N ILE A 88 2.80 4.25 -5.84
CA ILE A 88 3.45 4.36 -7.15
C ILE A 88 4.85 3.75 -7.05
N ILE A 89 5.09 2.72 -7.83
CA ILE A 89 6.39 2.08 -7.91
C ILE A 89 7.30 2.94 -8.76
N LEU A 90 8.53 3.16 -8.28
CA LEU A 90 9.50 3.99 -9.00
C LEU A 90 10.21 3.16 -10.07
N ASP A 91 9.45 2.72 -11.06
CA ASP A 91 9.99 2.06 -12.24
C ASP A 91 9.81 2.97 -13.45
N ALA A 92 10.23 2.49 -14.62
CA ALA A 92 10.18 3.30 -15.83
C ALA A 92 8.75 3.77 -16.17
N GLY A 93 7.75 2.95 -15.85
CA GLY A 93 6.35 3.28 -16.12
C GLY A 93 5.64 3.94 -14.97
N GLN A 94 6.29 4.11 -13.84
CA GLN A 94 5.67 4.61 -12.61
C GLN A 94 4.37 3.88 -12.33
N THR A 95 4.48 2.56 -12.20
CA THR A 95 3.34 1.66 -12.06
C THR A 95 2.54 1.96 -10.81
N ASN A 96 1.22 2.05 -10.97
CA ASN A 96 0.30 2.17 -9.83
C ASN A 96 0.08 0.77 -9.27
N LEU A 97 0.58 0.52 -8.07
CA LEU A 97 0.49 -0.80 -7.45
C LEU A 97 -0.96 -1.21 -7.18
N ASN A 98 -1.80 -0.24 -6.76
CA ASN A 98 -3.21 -0.54 -6.48
C ASN A 98 -3.89 -1.12 -7.73
N ASP A 99 -3.65 -0.49 -8.88
CA ASP A 99 -4.22 -0.98 -10.14
C ASP A 99 -3.64 -2.32 -10.54
N LEU A 100 -2.34 -2.51 -10.34
CA LEU A 100 -1.67 -3.76 -10.70
C LEU A 100 -2.26 -4.94 -9.91
N LEU A 101 -2.50 -4.74 -8.62
CA LEU A 101 -3.07 -5.79 -7.78
C LEU A 101 -4.48 -6.16 -8.22
N LEU A 102 -5.27 -5.18 -8.65
CA LEU A 102 -6.60 -5.45 -9.23
C LEU A 102 -6.47 -6.27 -10.51
N ASN A 103 -5.58 -5.87 -11.40
CA ASN A 103 -5.41 -6.53 -12.69
C ASN A 103 -4.92 -7.96 -12.54
N GLU A 104 -4.12 -8.22 -11.52
CA GLU A 104 -3.57 -9.56 -11.29
C GLU A 104 -4.48 -10.45 -10.45
N GLY A 105 -5.61 -9.93 -10.00
CA GLY A 105 -6.56 -10.71 -9.21
C GLY A 105 -6.20 -10.86 -7.75
N HIS A 106 -5.21 -10.11 -7.26
CA HIS A 106 -4.82 -10.15 -5.85
C HIS A 106 -5.74 -9.32 -4.96
N ALA A 107 -6.56 -8.49 -5.56
CA ALA A 107 -7.47 -7.61 -4.83
C ALA A 107 -8.73 -7.39 -5.65
N VAL A 108 -9.77 -6.93 -4.99
CA VAL A 108 -11.03 -6.54 -5.64
C VAL A 108 -11.29 -5.08 -5.37
N LEU A 109 -12.13 -4.46 -6.20
CA LEU A 109 -12.52 -3.07 -5.97
C LEU A 109 -13.28 -2.96 -4.66
N TYR A 110 -12.92 -1.96 -3.90
CA TYR A 110 -13.61 -1.65 -2.66
C TYR A 110 -14.39 -0.36 -2.88
N ASN A 111 -15.69 -0.52 -3.03
CA ASN A 111 -16.61 0.60 -3.21
C ASN A 111 -17.28 0.93 -1.91
N LYS A 112 -17.38 2.20 -1.69
CA LYS A 112 -17.96 2.56 -0.44
C LYS A 112 -18.90 3.69 -0.60
#